data_a46612fe75a95407a9702de8bde23acd
#
_entry.id   a46612fe75a95407a9702de8bde23acd
#
_cell.length_a   1.000
_cell.length_b   1.000
_cell.length_c   1.000
_cell.angle_alpha   90.00
_cell.angle_beta   90.00
_cell.angle_gamma   90.00
#
_symmetry.space_group_name_H-M   'P 1'
#
loop_
_entity.id
_entity.type
_entity.pdbx_description
1 polymer ?
#
loop_
_entity_poly.entity_id
_entity_poly.type
_entity_poly.pdbx_seq_one_letter_code
_entity_poly.pdbx_strand_id
1 'polypeptide(L)'
;MAEIVEVDGWQDPPWQASLGAESRHRKYRQVVDRWHVGFTDLTGGQGLLGQVEGRVSAVVAAWLTVQPATWRGAITHVAIDMCAIFRSAIRAALPHARIVVDHFHVVQLANAKLTELRRRMTWKMRGRRGRKGDPEYDHRRLLRSTAEELTDQQRSVLERDLTRIGTYGWHIPAGWLAKEKLRDLLALARTHPARSQISHRLHAFYAWCADHAYLPELVTLAATVEAWQSEIEVFLPAGITNAKSEGTSRVIKLKARLRVRLSQCRGWSIAPMGGGVSGRPGDNLAPASPPGSTQVDLHR
;
A
#
# COMPACT_ATOMS: atom_id res chain seq x y z
N MET A 1 7.35 27.56 -2.95
CA MET A 1 7.29 26.30 -3.68
C MET A 1 6.03 25.57 -3.24
N ALA A 2 5.29 24.96 -4.17
CA ALA A 2 4.11 24.16 -3.82
C ALA A 2 4.59 22.86 -3.17
N GLU A 3 4.15 22.57 -1.97
CA GLU A 3 4.49 21.33 -1.27
C GLU A 3 3.40 20.28 -1.51
N ILE A 4 3.82 19.05 -1.75
CA ILE A 4 2.95 17.89 -1.92
C ILE A 4 3.27 16.91 -0.82
N VAL A 5 2.26 16.60 -0.01
CA VAL A 5 2.38 15.68 1.13
C VAL A 5 1.56 14.43 0.86
N GLU A 6 2.08 13.27 1.24
CA GLU A 6 1.34 12.03 1.27
C GLU A 6 1.01 11.61 2.69
N VAL A 7 -0.17 11.04 2.85
CA VAL A 7 -0.64 10.40 4.08
C VAL A 7 -0.90 8.93 3.79
N ASP A 8 -0.07 8.07 4.34
CA ASP A 8 -0.17 6.61 4.21
C ASP A 8 -0.35 5.96 5.58
N GLY A 9 -1.06 4.84 5.62
CA GLY A 9 -1.33 4.08 6.83
C GLY A 9 -0.87 2.63 6.70
N TRP A 10 -0.26 2.11 7.77
CA TRP A 10 0.12 0.70 7.84
C TRP A 10 -0.15 0.11 9.21
N GLN A 11 -0.31 -1.20 9.23
CA GLN A 11 -0.53 -2.00 10.43
C GLN A 11 0.77 -2.71 10.83
N ASP A 12 1.10 -2.65 12.12
CA ASP A 12 2.21 -3.43 12.65
C ASP A 12 1.92 -4.93 12.54
N PRO A 13 2.92 -5.76 12.19
CA PRO A 13 2.73 -7.21 12.15
C PRO A 13 2.29 -7.77 13.51
N PRO A 14 1.38 -8.77 13.54
CA PRO A 14 0.80 -9.32 14.78
C PRO A 14 1.80 -9.82 15.82
N TRP A 15 3.03 -10.14 15.41
CA TRP A 15 4.09 -10.63 16.29
C TRP A 15 4.80 -9.50 17.08
N GLN A 16 4.64 -8.21 16.72
CA GLN A 16 5.12 -7.09 17.53
C GLN A 16 4.27 -6.85 18.77
N ALA A 17 3.04 -7.29 18.77
CA ALA A 17 2.11 -7.18 19.89
C ALA A 17 2.40 -8.13 21.06
N SER A 18 3.44 -9.00 20.96
CA SER A 18 3.64 -10.13 21.86
C SER A 18 4.69 -9.97 22.96
N LEU A 19 5.24 -8.78 23.16
CA LEU A 19 6.31 -8.54 24.16
C LEU A 19 5.80 -8.05 25.53
N GLY A 20 4.53 -8.28 25.88
CA GLY A 20 3.95 -7.94 27.16
C GLY A 20 3.36 -9.17 27.89
N ALA A 21 4.03 -9.58 28.99
CA ALA A 21 3.59 -10.45 30.07
C ALA A 21 3.28 -11.93 29.74
N GLU A 22 4.17 -12.82 30.17
CA GLU A 22 3.89 -14.24 30.41
C GLU A 22 2.83 -14.40 31.50
N SER A 23 1.62 -14.78 31.13
CA SER A 23 0.59 -15.28 32.04
C SER A 23 0.29 -16.73 31.70
N ARG A 24 0.41 -17.63 32.69
CA ARG A 24 0.24 -19.10 32.61
C ARG A 24 -1.18 -19.58 32.31
N HIS A 25 -2.09 -18.69 31.90
CA HIS A 25 -3.44 -19.08 31.48
C HIS A 25 -3.64 -18.70 30.02
N ARG A 26 -3.88 -19.69 29.19
CA ARG A 26 -4.30 -19.62 27.78
C ARG A 26 -5.65 -18.89 27.65
N LYS A 27 -5.69 -17.60 27.98
CA LYS A 27 -6.83 -16.72 27.66
C LYS A 27 -6.41 -15.86 26.48
N TYR A 28 -7.25 -15.89 25.47
CA TYR A 28 -7.25 -15.07 24.25
C TYR A 28 -6.27 -13.92 24.29
N ARG A 29 -5.17 -14.09 23.53
CA ARG A 29 -4.17 -13.04 23.34
C ARG A 29 -4.85 -11.92 22.57
N GLN A 30 -5.15 -10.81 23.23
CA GLN A 30 -5.65 -9.63 22.58
C GLN A 30 -4.51 -9.12 21.68
N VAL A 31 -4.64 -9.38 20.37
CA VAL A 31 -3.75 -8.80 19.38
C VAL A 31 -4.04 -7.30 19.36
N VAL A 32 -3.16 -6.51 19.95
CA VAL A 32 -3.26 -5.05 19.85
C VAL A 32 -2.92 -4.69 18.42
N ASP A 33 -3.94 -4.30 17.67
CA ASP A 33 -3.84 -3.88 16.28
C ASP A 33 -3.25 -2.46 16.26
N ARG A 34 -1.93 -2.36 16.13
CA ARG A 34 -1.24 -1.07 16.10
C ARG A 34 -1.15 -0.56 14.68
N TRP A 35 -1.86 0.52 14.43
CA TRP A 35 -1.80 1.25 13.18
C TRP A 35 -0.91 2.48 13.33
N HIS A 36 -0.15 2.76 12.29
CA HIS A 36 0.64 3.96 12.16
C HIS A 36 0.25 4.69 10.89
N VAL A 37 0.23 6.02 10.96
CA VAL A 37 0.05 6.90 9.82
C VAL A 37 1.32 7.71 9.63
N GLY A 38 1.89 7.70 8.44
CA GLY A 38 3.06 8.46 8.05
C GLY A 38 2.70 9.64 7.15
N PHE A 39 3.48 10.70 7.27
CA PHE A 39 3.40 11.89 6.44
C PHE A 39 4.72 12.02 5.68
N THR A 40 4.69 12.04 4.36
CA THR A 40 5.88 12.03 3.52
C THR A 40 5.86 13.23 2.57
N ASP A 41 6.98 13.93 2.45
CA ASP A 41 7.16 14.96 1.44
C ASP A 41 7.47 14.32 0.08
N LEU A 42 6.64 14.60 -0.91
CA LEU A 42 6.79 14.07 -2.26
C LEU A 42 7.64 14.96 -3.17
N THR A 43 7.78 16.24 -2.86
CA THR A 43 8.44 17.24 -3.73
C THR A 43 9.74 17.80 -3.16
N GLY A 44 9.79 18.08 -1.87
CA GLY A 44 10.88 18.84 -1.24
C GLY A 44 12.12 18.02 -0.89
N GLY A 45 12.07 16.71 -0.96
CA GLY A 45 13.21 15.84 -0.63
C GLY A 45 13.42 15.60 0.87
N GLN A 46 12.53 16.07 1.74
CA GLN A 46 12.61 15.88 3.20
C GLN A 46 12.26 14.42 3.61
N GLY A 47 11.61 13.66 2.72
CA GLY A 47 11.21 12.29 3.00
C GLY A 47 10.10 12.19 4.04
N LEU A 48 10.28 11.38 5.09
CA LEU A 48 9.29 11.21 6.15
C LEU A 48 9.27 12.46 7.06
N LEU A 49 8.15 13.20 7.04
CA LEU A 49 7.91 14.40 7.84
C LEU A 49 7.49 14.06 9.27
N GLY A 50 6.75 12.98 9.44
CA GLY A 50 6.26 12.57 10.75
C GLY A 50 5.49 11.27 10.71
N GLN A 51 5.20 10.74 11.89
CA GLN A 51 4.46 9.51 12.07
C GLN A 51 3.61 9.62 13.34
N VAL A 52 2.39 9.13 13.28
CA VAL A 52 1.48 9.05 14.43
C VAL A 52 0.92 7.63 14.57
N GLU A 53 0.68 7.21 15.82
CA GLU A 53 0.00 5.96 16.11
C GLU A 53 -1.52 6.18 16.07
N GLY A 54 -2.23 5.25 15.46
CA GLY A 54 -3.69 5.27 15.32
C GLY A 54 -4.15 5.34 13.87
N ARG A 55 -5.47 5.14 13.65
CA ARG A 55 -6.11 5.12 12.32
C ARG A 55 -7.32 6.04 12.24
N VAL A 56 -7.59 6.83 13.27
CA VAL A 56 -8.78 7.69 13.30
C VAL A 56 -8.48 9.07 12.70
N SER A 57 -9.49 9.69 12.06
CA SER A 57 -9.30 10.99 11.39
C SER A 57 -8.81 12.09 12.35
N ALA A 58 -9.22 12.05 13.62
CA ALA A 58 -8.81 13.00 14.63
C ALA A 58 -7.29 13.02 14.85
N VAL A 59 -6.63 11.86 14.88
CA VAL A 59 -5.17 11.77 15.07
C VAL A 59 -4.42 12.38 13.88
N VAL A 60 -4.89 12.09 12.65
CA VAL A 60 -4.32 12.65 11.41
C VAL A 60 -4.52 14.17 11.36
N ALA A 61 -5.73 14.64 11.67
CA ALA A 61 -6.06 16.07 11.67
C ALA A 61 -5.27 16.81 12.75
N ALA A 62 -5.13 16.24 13.97
CA ALA A 62 -4.36 16.82 15.05
C ALA A 62 -2.89 17.03 14.67
N TRP A 63 -2.25 16.00 14.06
CA TRP A 63 -0.87 16.14 13.60
C TRP A 63 -0.70 17.25 12.57
N LEU A 64 -1.60 17.35 11.60
CA LEU A 64 -1.58 18.41 10.58
C LEU A 64 -1.80 19.80 11.21
N THR A 65 -2.71 19.90 12.18
CA THR A 65 -3.09 21.20 12.78
C THR A 65 -1.98 21.82 13.63
N VAL A 66 -1.14 21.01 14.29
CA VAL A 66 -0.01 21.53 15.10
C VAL A 66 1.18 21.98 14.25
N GLN A 67 1.19 21.70 12.94
CA GLN A 67 2.26 22.19 12.06
C GLN A 67 2.17 23.71 11.88
N PRO A 68 3.31 24.40 11.60
CA PRO A 68 3.32 25.85 11.37
C PRO A 68 2.33 26.29 10.28
N ALA A 69 1.65 27.40 10.49
CA ALA A 69 0.64 27.92 9.56
C ALA A 69 1.25 28.19 8.16
N THR A 70 2.49 28.66 8.10
CA THR A 70 3.24 28.89 6.85
C THR A 70 3.44 27.59 6.08
N TRP A 71 3.84 26.50 6.76
CA TRP A 71 4.00 25.18 6.16
C TRP A 71 2.66 24.64 5.67
N ARG A 72 1.61 24.68 6.50
CA ARG A 72 0.27 24.25 6.10
C ARG A 72 -0.24 25.00 4.87
N GLY A 73 -0.04 26.33 4.82
CA GLY A 73 -0.44 27.18 3.70
C GLY A 73 0.32 26.88 2.39
N ALA A 74 1.53 26.34 2.48
CA ALA A 74 2.34 25.96 1.31
C ALA A 74 1.86 24.65 0.66
N ILE A 75 1.11 23.79 1.39
CA ILE A 75 0.63 22.51 0.85
C ILE A 75 -0.47 22.77 -0.17
N THR A 76 -0.25 22.40 -1.40
CA THR A 76 -1.23 22.53 -2.49
C THR A 76 -1.98 21.23 -2.77
N HIS A 77 -1.31 20.10 -2.60
CA HIS A 77 -1.88 18.78 -2.86
C HIS A 77 -1.52 17.80 -1.74
N VAL A 78 -2.45 16.90 -1.44
CA VAL A 78 -2.21 15.79 -0.51
C VAL A 78 -2.59 14.48 -1.21
N ALA A 79 -1.60 13.63 -1.40
CA ALA A 79 -1.81 12.28 -1.95
C ALA A 79 -2.22 11.32 -0.83
N ILE A 80 -3.24 10.53 -1.09
CA ILE A 80 -3.74 9.51 -0.14
C ILE A 80 -4.14 8.24 -0.86
N ASP A 81 -4.16 7.16 -0.13
CA ASP A 81 -4.89 5.96 -0.50
C ASP A 81 -6.40 6.23 -0.52
N MET A 82 -7.18 5.35 -1.13
CA MET A 82 -8.65 5.45 -1.13
C MET A 82 -9.23 5.20 0.28
N CYS A 83 -8.85 6.05 1.22
CA CYS A 83 -9.24 5.97 2.64
C CYS A 83 -10.10 7.17 3.05
N ALA A 84 -11.37 6.93 3.35
CA ALA A 84 -12.32 7.98 3.74
C ALA A 84 -11.90 8.70 5.04
N ILE A 85 -11.18 8.01 5.94
CA ILE A 85 -10.67 8.57 7.20
C ILE A 85 -9.64 9.67 6.90
N PHE A 86 -8.70 9.40 5.99
CA PHE A 86 -7.67 10.37 5.59
C PHE A 86 -8.31 11.54 4.85
N ARG A 87 -9.24 11.27 3.91
CA ARG A 87 -9.98 12.31 3.20
C ARG A 87 -10.70 13.27 4.15
N SER A 88 -11.37 12.74 5.17
CA SER A 88 -12.07 13.54 6.19
C SER A 88 -11.10 14.40 7.01
N ALA A 89 -10.00 13.81 7.46
CA ALA A 89 -8.98 14.52 8.24
C ALA A 89 -8.34 15.67 7.46
N ILE A 90 -7.99 15.44 6.19
CA ILE A 90 -7.35 16.44 5.33
C ILE A 90 -8.31 17.57 5.01
N ARG A 91 -9.56 17.27 4.67
CA ARG A 91 -10.57 18.32 4.43
C ARG A 91 -10.80 19.20 5.65
N ALA A 92 -10.70 18.65 6.87
CA ALA A 92 -10.83 19.42 8.11
C ALA A 92 -9.59 20.28 8.41
N ALA A 93 -8.37 19.72 8.23
CA ALA A 93 -7.12 20.39 8.62
C ALA A 93 -6.52 21.27 7.52
N LEU A 94 -6.73 20.93 6.24
CA LEU A 94 -6.18 21.61 5.06
C LEU A 94 -7.27 21.81 3.99
N PRO A 95 -8.31 22.62 4.25
CA PRO A 95 -9.48 22.74 3.36
C PRO A 95 -9.15 23.34 1.98
N HIS A 96 -8.02 24.04 1.85
CA HIS A 96 -7.53 24.61 0.59
C HIS A 96 -6.73 23.61 -0.26
N ALA A 97 -6.18 22.56 0.35
CA ALA A 97 -5.37 21.59 -0.36
C ALA A 97 -6.23 20.64 -1.21
N ARG A 98 -5.76 20.32 -2.41
CA ARG A 98 -6.42 19.36 -3.28
C ARG A 98 -6.01 17.94 -2.90
N ILE A 99 -7.00 17.09 -2.70
CA ILE A 99 -6.74 15.67 -2.42
C ILE A 99 -6.56 14.94 -3.75
N VAL A 100 -5.54 14.12 -3.82
CA VAL A 100 -5.18 13.27 -4.96
C VAL A 100 -5.20 11.82 -4.50
N VAL A 101 -5.90 10.96 -5.26
CA VAL A 101 -5.83 9.50 -5.04
C VAL A 101 -4.72 8.92 -5.91
N ASP A 102 -3.85 8.12 -5.31
CA ASP A 102 -2.85 7.40 -6.08
C ASP A 102 -3.51 6.38 -7.02
N HIS A 103 -3.14 6.48 -8.30
CA HIS A 103 -3.64 5.62 -9.37
C HIS A 103 -3.36 4.13 -9.13
N PHE A 104 -2.27 3.81 -8.42
CA PHE A 104 -1.92 2.43 -8.08
C PHE A 104 -3.04 1.77 -7.27
N HIS A 105 -3.60 2.46 -6.28
CA HIS A 105 -4.72 1.95 -5.47
C HIS A 105 -6.01 1.79 -6.27
N VAL A 106 -6.26 2.66 -7.25
CA VAL A 106 -7.41 2.52 -8.17
C VAL A 106 -7.26 1.27 -9.04
N VAL A 107 -6.07 1.03 -9.61
CA VAL A 107 -5.77 -0.19 -10.38
C VAL A 107 -5.83 -1.44 -9.49
N GLN A 108 -5.33 -1.34 -8.27
CA GLN A 108 -5.39 -2.45 -7.30
C GLN A 108 -6.83 -2.81 -6.95
N LEU A 109 -7.71 -1.81 -6.76
CA LEU A 109 -9.15 -2.03 -6.56
C LEU A 109 -9.77 -2.79 -7.74
N ALA A 110 -9.52 -2.35 -8.98
CA ALA A 110 -10.03 -3.01 -10.18
C ALA A 110 -9.55 -4.47 -10.28
N ASN A 111 -8.26 -4.72 -10.00
CA ASN A 111 -7.69 -6.07 -9.95
C ASN A 111 -8.30 -6.95 -8.83
N ALA A 112 -8.64 -6.36 -7.69
CA ALA A 112 -9.32 -7.06 -6.60
C ALA A 112 -10.73 -7.47 -7.02
N LYS A 113 -11.51 -6.56 -7.61
CA LYS A 113 -12.87 -6.84 -8.09
C LYS A 113 -12.89 -7.87 -9.22
N LEU A 114 -11.95 -7.80 -10.15
CA LEU A 114 -11.78 -8.83 -11.18
C LEU A 114 -11.43 -10.21 -10.55
N THR A 115 -10.62 -10.22 -9.52
CA THR A 115 -10.27 -11.46 -8.80
C THR A 115 -11.48 -12.03 -8.05
N GLU A 116 -12.31 -11.19 -7.42
CA GLU A 116 -13.57 -11.58 -6.77
C GLU A 116 -14.52 -12.19 -7.80
N LEU A 117 -14.75 -11.50 -8.91
CA LEU A 117 -15.57 -11.97 -10.03
C LEU A 117 -15.10 -13.34 -10.55
N ARG A 118 -13.81 -13.46 -10.87
CA ARG A 118 -13.22 -14.72 -11.33
C ARG A 118 -13.47 -15.86 -10.34
N ARG A 119 -13.23 -15.63 -9.03
CA ARG A 119 -13.46 -16.64 -7.99
C ARG A 119 -14.92 -17.03 -7.88
N ARG A 120 -15.84 -16.07 -7.95
CA ARG A 120 -17.28 -16.32 -7.91
C ARG A 120 -17.74 -17.11 -9.13
N MET A 121 -17.23 -16.76 -10.33
CA MET A 121 -17.54 -17.53 -11.55
C MET A 121 -16.98 -18.95 -11.50
N THR A 122 -15.73 -19.10 -11.04
CA THR A 122 -15.16 -20.45 -10.84
C THR A 122 -16.02 -21.30 -9.91
N TRP A 123 -16.49 -20.72 -8.80
CA TRP A 123 -17.36 -21.44 -7.87
C TRP A 123 -18.71 -21.80 -8.50
N LYS A 124 -19.33 -20.88 -9.24
CA LYS A 124 -20.59 -21.15 -9.96
C LYS A 124 -20.46 -22.26 -10.99
N MET A 125 -19.36 -22.32 -11.71
CA MET A 125 -19.14 -23.29 -12.78
C MET A 125 -18.71 -24.67 -12.27
N ARG A 126 -17.92 -24.70 -11.19
CA ARG A 126 -17.23 -25.93 -10.76
C ARG A 126 -17.61 -26.42 -9.36
N GLY A 127 -18.39 -25.65 -8.61
CA GLY A 127 -18.75 -25.98 -7.21
C GLY A 127 -17.56 -26.03 -6.26
N ARG A 128 -16.37 -25.54 -6.69
CA ARG A 128 -15.13 -25.60 -5.92
C ARG A 128 -14.20 -24.42 -6.25
N ARG A 129 -13.12 -24.28 -5.47
CA ARG A 129 -12.03 -23.37 -5.79
C ARG A 129 -11.31 -23.79 -7.09
N GLY A 130 -10.85 -22.78 -7.83
CA GLY A 130 -10.03 -22.99 -9.02
C GLY A 130 -8.68 -23.62 -8.68
N ARG A 131 -8.20 -24.50 -9.55
CA ARG A 131 -6.92 -25.21 -9.43
C ARG A 131 -6.20 -25.24 -10.78
N LYS A 132 -4.95 -25.70 -10.80
CA LYS A 132 -4.18 -25.92 -12.03
C LYS A 132 -4.99 -26.80 -13.02
N GLY A 133 -5.02 -26.40 -14.27
CA GLY A 133 -5.82 -27.01 -15.34
C GLY A 133 -7.21 -26.40 -15.53
N ASP A 134 -7.66 -25.52 -14.63
CA ASP A 134 -8.86 -24.71 -14.85
C ASP A 134 -8.46 -23.41 -15.58
N PRO A 135 -8.97 -23.11 -16.80
CA PRO A 135 -8.52 -21.93 -17.58
C PRO A 135 -8.60 -20.61 -16.80
N GLU A 136 -9.70 -20.38 -16.10
CA GLU A 136 -9.88 -19.18 -15.30
C GLU A 136 -8.90 -19.04 -14.12
N TYR A 137 -8.34 -20.16 -13.64
CA TYR A 137 -7.29 -20.18 -12.63
C TYR A 137 -5.90 -20.01 -13.24
N ASP A 138 -5.62 -20.69 -14.35
CA ASP A 138 -4.32 -20.66 -15.01
C ASP A 138 -4.02 -19.27 -15.58
N HIS A 139 -5.03 -18.60 -16.14
CA HIS A 139 -4.91 -17.24 -16.67
C HIS A 139 -5.00 -16.12 -15.62
N ARG A 140 -5.08 -16.42 -14.33
CA ARG A 140 -5.24 -15.42 -13.25
C ARG A 140 -4.15 -14.34 -13.21
N ARG A 141 -2.94 -14.63 -13.72
CA ARG A 141 -1.85 -13.64 -13.82
C ARG A 141 -2.06 -12.74 -15.03
N LEU A 142 -2.37 -13.30 -16.19
CA LEU A 142 -2.65 -12.55 -17.41
C LEU A 142 -3.84 -11.58 -17.22
N LEU A 143 -4.88 -12.01 -16.52
CA LEU A 143 -6.02 -11.15 -16.20
C LEU A 143 -5.64 -9.91 -15.36
N ARG A 144 -4.56 -9.98 -14.57
CA ARG A 144 -4.06 -8.84 -13.78
C ARG A 144 -3.07 -7.97 -14.54
N SER A 145 -2.45 -8.48 -15.57
CA SER A 145 -1.60 -7.73 -16.47
C SER A 145 -2.41 -6.73 -17.28
N THR A 146 -1.74 -5.77 -17.86
CA THR A 146 -2.34 -4.75 -18.70
C THR A 146 -2.54 -5.31 -20.13
N ALA A 147 -3.50 -4.77 -20.86
CA ALA A 147 -3.70 -5.18 -22.25
C ALA A 147 -2.44 -4.95 -23.12
N GLU A 148 -1.66 -3.90 -22.80
CA GLU A 148 -0.43 -3.51 -23.50
C GLU A 148 0.74 -4.46 -23.20
N GLU A 149 0.78 -5.05 -22.00
CA GLU A 149 1.81 -6.03 -21.62
C GLU A 149 1.54 -7.43 -22.19
N LEU A 150 0.32 -7.70 -22.66
CA LEU A 150 -0.02 -9.00 -23.25
C LEU A 150 0.44 -9.05 -24.69
N THR A 151 1.17 -10.12 -25.04
CA THR A 151 1.45 -10.45 -26.43
C THR A 151 0.15 -10.85 -27.14
N ASP A 152 0.10 -10.71 -28.47
CA ASP A 152 -1.07 -11.10 -29.27
C ASP A 152 -1.44 -12.57 -29.06
N GLN A 153 -0.44 -13.43 -28.89
CA GLN A 153 -0.66 -14.84 -28.58
C GLN A 153 -1.32 -15.01 -27.19
N GLN A 154 -0.84 -14.30 -26.17
CA GLN A 154 -1.43 -14.37 -24.83
C GLN A 154 -2.86 -13.86 -24.82
N ARG A 155 -3.14 -12.78 -25.56
CA ARG A 155 -4.48 -12.22 -25.71
C ARG A 155 -5.43 -13.20 -26.39
N SER A 156 -5.02 -13.79 -27.51
CA SER A 156 -5.80 -14.78 -28.24
C SER A 156 -6.08 -16.03 -27.42
N VAL A 157 -5.09 -16.50 -26.65
CA VAL A 157 -5.27 -17.66 -25.74
C VAL A 157 -6.24 -17.32 -24.62
N LEU A 158 -6.09 -16.15 -24.01
CA LEU A 158 -6.97 -15.68 -22.91
C LEU A 158 -8.43 -15.59 -23.39
N GLU A 159 -8.66 -14.94 -24.53
CA GLU A 159 -9.99 -14.80 -25.11
C GLU A 159 -10.60 -16.16 -25.47
N ARG A 160 -9.87 -16.98 -26.23
CA ARG A 160 -10.31 -18.31 -26.62
C ARG A 160 -10.68 -19.19 -25.42
N ASP A 161 -9.81 -19.24 -24.42
CA ASP A 161 -9.98 -20.19 -23.32
C ASP A 161 -11.08 -19.73 -22.36
N LEU A 162 -11.24 -18.41 -22.14
CA LEU A 162 -12.30 -17.88 -21.30
C LEU A 162 -13.68 -17.95 -21.98
N THR A 163 -13.77 -17.70 -23.28
CA THR A 163 -15.06 -17.79 -24.01
C THR A 163 -15.57 -19.23 -24.14
N ARG A 164 -14.67 -20.21 -24.13
CA ARG A 164 -15.02 -21.64 -24.18
C ARG A 164 -15.59 -22.22 -22.88
N ILE A 165 -15.54 -21.48 -21.79
CA ILE A 165 -15.96 -21.95 -20.46
C ILE A 165 -17.51 -22.05 -20.32
N GLY A 166 -18.27 -21.86 -21.39
CA GLY A 166 -19.75 -21.95 -21.38
C GLY A 166 -20.43 -20.64 -20.97
N THR A 167 -21.66 -20.74 -20.46
CA THR A 167 -22.56 -19.59 -20.21
C THR A 167 -21.93 -18.47 -19.36
N TYR A 168 -21.02 -18.80 -18.47
CA TYR A 168 -20.35 -17.82 -17.60
C TYR A 168 -19.00 -17.34 -18.15
N GLY A 169 -18.58 -17.82 -19.32
CA GLY A 169 -17.28 -17.50 -19.89
C GLY A 169 -17.08 -16.00 -20.16
N TRP A 170 -18.13 -15.31 -20.58
CA TRP A 170 -18.10 -13.87 -20.85
C TRP A 170 -18.04 -12.95 -19.64
N HIS A 171 -18.36 -13.44 -18.45
CA HIS A 171 -18.38 -12.62 -17.24
C HIS A 171 -16.97 -12.17 -16.84
N ILE A 172 -15.97 -13.06 -16.97
CA ILE A 172 -14.59 -12.74 -16.61
C ILE A 172 -13.97 -11.73 -17.60
N PRO A 173 -14.08 -11.93 -18.94
CA PRO A 173 -13.71 -10.91 -19.93
C PRO A 173 -14.41 -9.57 -19.73
N ALA A 174 -15.70 -9.56 -19.39
CA ALA A 174 -16.41 -8.30 -19.08
C ALA A 174 -15.79 -7.55 -17.91
N GLY A 175 -15.42 -8.26 -16.84
CA GLY A 175 -14.69 -7.68 -15.71
C GLY A 175 -13.29 -7.20 -16.08
N TRP A 176 -12.60 -7.93 -16.94
CA TRP A 176 -11.28 -7.53 -17.44
C TRP A 176 -11.36 -6.26 -18.29
N LEU A 177 -12.35 -6.14 -19.18
CA LEU A 177 -12.58 -4.94 -19.97
C LEU A 177 -12.97 -3.73 -19.10
N ALA A 178 -13.74 -3.91 -18.03
CA ALA A 178 -14.00 -2.83 -17.08
C ALA A 178 -12.70 -2.29 -16.45
N LYS A 179 -11.79 -3.19 -16.05
CA LYS A 179 -10.46 -2.83 -15.55
C LYS A 179 -9.66 -2.06 -16.61
N GLU A 180 -9.64 -2.51 -17.86
CA GLU A 180 -8.89 -1.84 -18.94
C GLU A 180 -9.47 -0.45 -19.24
N LYS A 181 -10.80 -0.29 -19.30
CA LYS A 181 -11.42 1.03 -19.46
C LYS A 181 -11.07 2.01 -18.33
N LEU A 182 -10.99 1.52 -17.10
CA LEU A 182 -10.53 2.34 -15.98
C LEU A 182 -9.05 2.71 -16.11
N ARG A 183 -8.22 1.79 -16.59
CA ARG A 183 -6.80 2.07 -16.88
C ARG A 183 -6.62 3.08 -18.02
N ASP A 184 -7.44 2.99 -19.08
CA ASP A 184 -7.45 3.98 -20.16
C ASP A 184 -7.73 5.41 -19.67
N LEU A 185 -8.58 5.55 -18.64
CA LEU A 185 -8.79 6.83 -17.97
C LEU A 185 -7.51 7.27 -17.24
N LEU A 186 -6.92 6.38 -16.43
CA LEU A 186 -5.73 6.69 -15.64
C LEU A 186 -4.48 6.94 -16.51
N ALA A 187 -4.41 6.35 -17.71
CA ALA A 187 -3.34 6.59 -18.68
C ALA A 187 -3.31 8.03 -19.22
N LEU A 188 -4.41 8.79 -19.06
CA LEU A 188 -4.42 10.22 -19.36
C LEU A 188 -3.55 11.06 -18.41
N ALA A 189 -3.06 10.48 -17.32
CA ALA A 189 -2.22 11.19 -16.38
C ALA A 189 -0.96 11.75 -17.06
N ARG A 190 -0.58 13.00 -16.72
CA ARG A 190 0.59 13.72 -17.26
C ARG A 190 0.52 14.06 -18.76
N THR A 191 -0.58 13.73 -19.45
CA THR A 191 -0.74 14.11 -20.87
C THR A 191 -1.43 15.46 -21.05
N HIS A 192 -1.74 16.16 -19.95
CA HIS A 192 -2.55 17.38 -19.95
C HIS A 192 -3.89 17.21 -20.69
N PRO A 193 -4.70 16.21 -20.31
CA PRO A 193 -5.90 15.87 -21.05
C PRO A 193 -6.93 17.00 -21.02
N ALA A 194 -7.60 17.22 -22.15
CA ALA A 194 -8.78 18.05 -22.18
C ALA A 194 -9.92 17.45 -21.34
N ARG A 195 -10.76 18.28 -20.74
CA ARG A 195 -11.89 17.82 -19.93
C ARG A 195 -12.82 16.87 -20.70
N SER A 196 -13.00 17.10 -22.00
CA SER A 196 -13.79 16.23 -22.88
C SER A 196 -13.21 14.81 -22.98
N GLN A 197 -11.88 14.68 -23.00
CA GLN A 197 -11.20 13.37 -23.03
C GLN A 197 -11.41 12.62 -21.72
N ILE A 198 -11.31 13.32 -20.58
CA ILE A 198 -11.59 12.73 -19.26
C ILE A 198 -13.05 12.27 -19.18
N SER A 199 -14.00 13.13 -19.54
CA SER A 199 -15.43 12.81 -19.54
C SER A 199 -15.77 11.64 -20.46
N HIS A 200 -15.15 11.56 -21.64
CA HIS A 200 -15.34 10.46 -22.59
C HIS A 200 -14.88 9.12 -21.99
N ARG A 201 -13.69 9.09 -21.36
CA ARG A 201 -13.16 7.85 -20.74
C ARG A 201 -13.98 7.43 -19.52
N LEU A 202 -14.38 8.38 -18.68
CA LEU A 202 -15.30 8.13 -17.56
C LEU A 202 -16.63 7.56 -18.04
N HIS A 203 -17.24 8.20 -19.04
CA HIS A 203 -18.49 7.70 -19.62
C HIS A 203 -18.35 6.28 -20.16
N ALA A 204 -17.29 6.01 -20.92
CA ALA A 204 -17.02 4.67 -21.46
C ALA A 204 -16.86 3.60 -20.37
N PHE A 205 -16.26 3.95 -19.23
CA PHE A 205 -16.14 3.07 -18.07
C PHE A 205 -17.49 2.84 -17.39
N TYR A 206 -18.24 3.91 -17.08
CA TYR A 206 -19.53 3.79 -16.38
C TYR A 206 -20.60 3.11 -17.25
N ALA A 207 -20.67 3.45 -18.54
CA ALA A 207 -21.58 2.79 -19.48
C ALA A 207 -21.32 1.28 -19.53
N TRP A 208 -20.06 0.88 -19.64
CA TRP A 208 -19.68 -0.54 -19.59
C TRP A 208 -20.10 -1.23 -18.29
N CYS A 209 -19.89 -0.60 -17.15
CA CYS A 209 -20.31 -1.16 -15.87
C CYS A 209 -21.84 -1.24 -15.75
N ALA A 210 -22.57 -0.27 -16.30
CA ALA A 210 -24.04 -0.25 -16.32
C ALA A 210 -24.61 -1.36 -17.22
N ASP A 211 -24.05 -1.56 -18.43
CA ASP A 211 -24.43 -2.65 -19.34
C ASP A 211 -24.21 -4.03 -18.73
N HIS A 212 -23.30 -4.11 -17.75
CA HIS A 212 -22.95 -5.35 -17.04
C HIS A 212 -23.37 -5.31 -15.55
N ALA A 213 -24.43 -4.56 -15.21
CA ALA A 213 -24.91 -4.41 -13.83
C ALA A 213 -25.34 -5.73 -13.15
N TYR A 214 -25.54 -6.79 -13.90
CA TYR A 214 -25.76 -8.14 -13.36
C TYR A 214 -24.51 -8.73 -12.68
N LEU A 215 -23.35 -8.07 -12.79
CA LEU A 215 -22.09 -8.40 -12.11
C LEU A 215 -21.90 -7.45 -10.91
N PRO A 216 -22.19 -7.87 -9.67
CA PRO A 216 -22.13 -7.00 -8.51
C PRO A 216 -20.72 -6.44 -8.24
N GLU A 217 -19.68 -7.12 -8.71
CA GLU A 217 -18.31 -6.64 -8.61
C GLU A 217 -18.09 -5.37 -9.45
N LEU A 218 -18.70 -5.28 -10.63
CA LEU A 218 -18.60 -4.12 -11.50
C LEU A 218 -19.43 -2.95 -10.95
N VAL A 219 -20.61 -3.23 -10.40
CA VAL A 219 -21.43 -2.23 -9.72
C VAL A 219 -20.67 -1.62 -8.53
N THR A 220 -20.06 -2.47 -7.71
CA THR A 220 -19.25 -2.01 -6.58
C THR A 220 -18.02 -1.23 -7.03
N LEU A 221 -17.34 -1.66 -8.11
CA LEU A 221 -16.21 -0.94 -8.68
C LEU A 221 -16.63 0.45 -9.15
N ALA A 222 -17.71 0.54 -9.94
CA ALA A 222 -18.23 1.82 -10.45
C ALA A 222 -18.62 2.77 -9.31
N ALA A 223 -19.38 2.30 -8.32
CA ALA A 223 -19.77 3.10 -7.16
C ALA A 223 -18.55 3.61 -6.35
N THR A 224 -17.51 2.79 -6.23
CA THR A 224 -16.29 3.22 -5.53
C THR A 224 -15.53 4.26 -6.34
N VAL A 225 -15.40 4.08 -7.67
CA VAL A 225 -14.76 5.08 -8.56
C VAL A 225 -15.54 6.38 -8.54
N GLU A 226 -16.88 6.35 -8.55
CA GLU A 226 -17.75 7.52 -8.45
C GLU A 226 -17.54 8.29 -7.14
N ALA A 227 -17.47 7.57 -6.01
CA ALA A 227 -17.24 8.17 -4.70
C ALA A 227 -15.87 8.87 -4.58
N TRP A 228 -14.92 8.52 -5.44
CA TRP A 228 -13.56 9.07 -5.49
C TRP A 228 -13.26 9.83 -6.79
N GLN A 229 -14.27 10.10 -7.60
CA GLN A 229 -14.07 10.69 -8.93
C GLN A 229 -13.36 12.03 -8.88
N SER A 230 -13.74 12.91 -7.94
CA SER A 230 -13.12 14.24 -7.80
C SER A 230 -11.61 14.15 -7.53
N GLU A 231 -11.19 13.24 -6.68
CA GLU A 231 -9.79 13.05 -6.32
C GLU A 231 -8.99 12.35 -7.45
N ILE A 232 -9.66 11.45 -8.20
CA ILE A 232 -9.09 10.83 -9.40
C ILE A 232 -8.92 11.88 -10.51
N GLU A 233 -9.90 12.77 -10.71
CA GLU A 233 -9.81 13.84 -11.72
C GLU A 233 -8.69 14.84 -11.39
N VAL A 234 -8.41 15.11 -10.11
CA VAL A 234 -7.26 15.94 -9.71
C VAL A 234 -5.93 15.25 -10.03
N PHE A 235 -5.86 13.91 -9.93
CA PHE A 235 -4.67 13.14 -10.29
C PHE A 235 -4.29 13.29 -11.77
N LEU A 236 -5.25 13.31 -12.69
CA LEU A 236 -4.99 13.25 -14.13
C LEU A 236 -4.07 14.39 -14.64
N PRO A 237 -4.32 15.68 -14.35
CA PRO A 237 -3.39 16.75 -14.72
C PRO A 237 -2.16 16.82 -13.82
N ALA A 238 -2.28 16.50 -12.53
CA ALA A 238 -1.19 16.63 -11.57
C ALA A 238 -0.12 15.55 -11.74
N GLY A 239 -0.52 14.33 -12.10
CA GLY A 239 0.37 13.18 -12.29
C GLY A 239 1.18 12.81 -11.05
N ILE A 240 0.68 13.18 -9.87
CA ILE A 240 1.34 12.95 -8.59
C ILE A 240 1.23 11.47 -8.23
N THR A 241 2.36 10.82 -7.99
CA THR A 241 2.40 9.40 -7.59
C THR A 241 3.13 9.26 -6.27
N ASN A 242 2.73 8.28 -5.47
CA ASN A 242 3.34 7.95 -4.18
C ASN A 242 4.58 7.03 -4.29
N ALA A 243 5.16 6.86 -5.48
CA ALA A 243 6.30 5.97 -5.71
C ALA A 243 7.47 6.22 -4.73
N LYS A 244 7.68 7.47 -4.28
CA LYS A 244 8.70 7.80 -3.27
C LYS A 244 8.33 7.28 -1.88
N SER A 245 7.07 7.38 -1.49
CA SER A 245 6.64 6.96 -0.16
C SER A 245 6.54 5.45 -0.03
N GLU A 246 6.17 4.73 -1.09
CA GLU A 246 6.27 3.26 -1.07
C GLU A 246 7.70 2.81 -0.74
N GLY A 247 8.72 3.47 -1.29
CA GLY A 247 10.12 3.25 -0.93
C GLY A 247 10.37 3.51 0.55
N THR A 248 9.89 4.63 1.08
CA THR A 248 10.05 5.03 2.49
C THR A 248 9.30 4.06 3.41
N SER A 249 8.05 3.74 3.12
CA SER A 249 7.25 2.78 3.88
C SER A 249 7.87 1.38 3.88
N ARG A 250 8.46 0.93 2.77
CA ARG A 250 9.22 -0.34 2.71
C ARG A 250 10.43 -0.32 3.62
N VAL A 251 11.18 0.78 3.66
CA VAL A 251 12.36 0.93 4.53
C VAL A 251 11.94 0.95 6.00
N ILE A 252 10.87 1.65 6.36
CA ILE A 252 10.34 1.68 7.74
C ILE A 252 9.90 0.27 8.17
N LYS A 253 9.11 -0.40 7.34
CA LYS A 253 8.66 -1.79 7.57
C LYS A 253 9.86 -2.76 7.69
N LEU A 254 10.91 -2.57 6.90
CA LEU A 254 12.13 -3.36 6.97
C LEU A 254 12.90 -3.10 8.27
N LYS A 255 13.09 -1.82 8.65
CA LYS A 255 13.77 -1.45 9.92
C LYS A 255 13.00 -1.97 11.13
N ALA A 256 11.67 -1.90 11.13
CA ALA A 256 10.84 -2.48 12.18
C ALA A 256 11.05 -4.00 12.30
N ARG A 257 11.07 -4.73 11.17
CA ARG A 257 11.34 -6.18 11.13
C ARG A 257 12.76 -6.53 11.63
N LEU A 258 13.76 -5.74 11.26
CA LEU A 258 15.14 -5.96 11.71
C LEU A 258 15.30 -5.72 13.21
N ARG A 259 14.69 -4.68 13.77
CA ARG A 259 14.72 -4.42 15.23
C ARG A 259 14.16 -5.60 16.02
N VAL A 260 13.08 -6.20 15.57
CA VAL A 260 12.48 -7.36 16.24
C VAL A 260 13.39 -8.59 16.15
N ARG A 261 13.99 -8.88 14.99
CA ARG A 261 14.94 -9.99 14.87
C ARG A 261 16.12 -9.81 15.81
N LEU A 262 16.67 -8.61 15.92
CA LEU A 262 17.81 -8.32 16.81
C LEU A 262 17.41 -8.41 18.30
N SER A 263 16.19 -8.04 18.69
CA SER A 263 15.71 -8.22 20.07
C SER A 263 15.48 -9.69 20.42
N GLN A 264 15.03 -10.50 19.47
CA GLN A 264 14.90 -11.95 19.64
C GLN A 264 16.25 -12.65 19.76
N CYS A 265 17.27 -12.20 19.01
CA CYS A 265 18.62 -12.75 19.11
C CYS A 265 19.32 -12.39 20.44
N ARG A 266 18.97 -11.25 21.06
CA ARG A 266 19.52 -10.88 22.39
C ARG A 266 18.89 -11.66 23.54
N GLY A 267 17.78 -12.33 23.35
CA GLY A 267 17.12 -13.20 24.32
C GLY A 267 17.76 -14.57 24.49
N TRP A 268 18.75 -14.92 23.64
CA TRP A 268 19.58 -16.13 23.80
C TRP A 268 20.86 -15.74 24.53
N SER A 269 20.76 -15.42 25.81
CA SER A 269 21.91 -15.50 26.72
C SER A 269 22.29 -16.95 26.83
N ILE A 270 23.51 -17.28 26.38
CA ILE A 270 24.16 -18.56 26.65
C ILE A 270 24.22 -18.65 28.18
N ALA A 271 23.49 -19.59 28.76
CA ALA A 271 23.68 -19.95 30.17
C ALA A 271 25.14 -20.37 30.36
N PRO A 272 25.86 -19.85 31.36
CA PRO A 272 27.20 -20.31 31.61
C PRO A 272 27.13 -21.78 32.02
N MET A 273 27.78 -22.65 31.25
CA MET A 273 28.01 -24.03 31.63
C MET A 273 28.85 -24.03 32.90
N GLY A 274 28.24 -24.36 34.01
CA GLY A 274 28.93 -24.57 35.28
C GLY A 274 29.84 -25.77 35.19
N GLY A 275 31.11 -25.48 35.10
CA GLY A 275 32.19 -26.43 35.33
C GLY A 275 33.03 -25.94 36.50
N GLY A 276 32.80 -26.49 37.67
CA GLY A 276 33.58 -26.17 38.85
C GLY A 276 34.99 -26.75 38.71
N VAL A 277 36.00 -25.91 38.93
CA VAL A 277 37.33 -26.30 39.36
C VAL A 277 37.79 -25.29 40.43
N SER A 278 38.00 -25.82 41.61
CA SER A 278 38.63 -25.18 42.76
C SER A 278 40.13 -24.91 42.50
N GLY A 279 40.60 -23.71 42.80
CA GLY A 279 42.02 -23.36 42.77
C GLY A 279 42.24 -22.00 43.43
N ARG A 280 43.05 -21.97 44.46
CA ARG A 280 43.38 -20.88 45.37
C ARG A 280 44.25 -19.76 44.77
N PRO A 281 44.45 -18.66 45.49
CA PRO A 281 44.78 -17.34 44.96
C PRO A 281 46.26 -17.01 44.95
N GLY A 282 46.66 -16.10 44.06
CA GLY A 282 48.01 -15.54 44.10
C GLY A 282 48.25 -14.55 42.95
N ASP A 283 48.62 -13.31 43.40
CA ASP A 283 49.49 -12.32 42.76
C ASP A 283 48.96 -11.30 41.72
N ASN A 284 48.93 -10.13 42.21
CA ASN A 284 49.21 -8.80 41.64
C ASN A 284 49.79 -8.73 40.22
N LEU A 285 49.17 -7.92 39.37
CA LEU A 285 49.93 -7.03 38.47
C LEU A 285 49.04 -5.86 37.99
N ALA A 286 49.64 -4.68 37.99
CA ALA A 286 49.04 -3.37 37.77
C ALA A 286 48.61 -3.09 36.29
N PRO A 287 47.79 -2.04 36.03
CA PRO A 287 47.21 -1.76 34.73
C PRO A 287 48.19 -1.03 33.81
N ALA A 288 48.20 -1.42 32.54
CA ALA A 288 48.89 -0.71 31.47
C ALA A 288 47.95 0.30 30.77
N SER A 289 48.49 1.48 30.53
CA SER A 289 47.89 2.63 29.88
C SER A 289 47.68 2.42 28.35
N PRO A 290 46.70 3.10 27.73
CA PRO A 290 46.48 3.02 26.30
C PRO A 290 47.40 3.94 25.49
N PRO A 291 47.76 3.62 24.26
CA PRO A 291 48.55 4.49 23.39
C PRO A 291 47.67 5.47 22.58
N GLY A 292 48.29 6.59 22.31
CA GLY A 292 47.84 7.86 21.82
C GLY A 292 47.05 7.89 20.48
N SER A 293 46.31 8.95 20.43
CA SER A 293 45.63 9.53 19.28
C SER A 293 46.59 9.99 18.18
N THR A 294 46.35 9.57 16.96
CA THR A 294 46.94 10.19 15.77
C THR A 294 45.87 10.96 15.04
N GLN A 295 46.07 12.25 15.06
CA GLN A 295 45.33 13.29 14.30
C GLN A 295 45.75 13.17 12.81
N VAL A 296 44.82 13.10 11.91
CA VAL A 296 45.08 13.24 10.46
C VAL A 296 44.43 14.51 9.98
N ASP A 297 45.29 15.42 9.53
CA ASP A 297 44.94 16.69 8.88
C ASP A 297 44.26 16.48 7.52
N LEU A 298 43.18 17.24 7.31
CA LEU A 298 42.54 17.46 6.03
C LEU A 298 43.06 18.74 5.38
N HIS A 299 43.92 18.62 4.37
CA HIS A 299 44.09 19.62 3.31
C HIS A 299 44.53 18.93 2.01
N ARG A 300 43.59 18.72 1.07
CA ARG A 300 43.64 19.13 -0.33
C ARG A 300 42.40 18.69 -1.07
#